data_bed126fa5bb777b183949b5ec9480f94
#
_entry.id   bed126fa5bb777b183949b5ec9480f94
#
_cell.length_a   1.000
_cell.length_b   1.000
_cell.length_c   1.000
_cell.angle_alpha   90.00
_cell.angle_beta   90.00
_cell.angle_gamma   90.00
#
_symmetry.space_group_name_H-M   'P 1'
#
loop_
_entity.id
_entity.type
_entity.pdbx_description
1 polymer ?
#
loop_
_entity_poly.entity_id
_entity_poly.type
_entity_poly.pdbx_seq_one_letter_code
_entity_poly.pdbx_strand_id
1 'polypeptide(L)'
;MTMDELLLQAVEQRLLRPLDVQFALMVAQEAHPAVKLTAAILSRDAGEGHVCLPISRLAEDELLSAKAAGLSEQILELTGAPDGWLPLLNDAEAVSGGERPTPMILCGERLYLNRMWRNELTVARFFNEANQVLEVDEARLASTLDALFPPAEETDWQKVAAAVALTRRISVISGGPGTGKTTTVAKLLAALIQTFSNPRCRIRLAAPTGKAAARLTESLGAALRRLPLSDQQKALVPTEASTLHRLLGAQPGSQRMRYHAGNPLHLDVL
;
A
#
# COMPACT_ATOMS: atom_id res chain seq x y z
N MET A 1 7.74 -23.20 -32.24
CA MET A 1 6.63 -22.52 -31.54
C MET A 1 7.00 -21.08 -31.33
N THR A 2 6.07 -20.15 -31.52
CA THR A 2 6.28 -18.74 -31.25
C THR A 2 6.02 -18.44 -29.78
N MET A 3 6.48 -17.28 -29.29
CA MET A 3 6.16 -16.85 -27.91
C MET A 3 4.65 -16.73 -27.70
N ASP A 4 3.91 -16.27 -28.70
CA ASP A 4 2.45 -16.14 -28.63
C ASP A 4 1.76 -17.49 -28.42
N GLU A 5 2.19 -18.52 -29.14
CA GLU A 5 1.69 -19.89 -28.96
C GLU A 5 2.00 -20.46 -27.57
N LEU A 6 3.20 -20.23 -27.04
CA LEU A 6 3.60 -20.68 -25.71
C LEU A 6 2.83 -19.94 -24.60
N LEU A 7 2.59 -18.63 -24.74
CA LEU A 7 1.79 -17.88 -23.80
C LEU A 7 0.32 -18.34 -23.80
N LEU A 8 -0.25 -18.68 -24.97
CA LEU A 8 -1.59 -19.27 -25.07
C LEU A 8 -1.66 -20.64 -24.40
N GLN A 9 -0.62 -21.47 -24.58
CA GLN A 9 -0.53 -22.77 -23.89
C GLN A 9 -0.44 -22.59 -22.37
N ALA A 10 0.23 -21.54 -21.90
CA ALA A 10 0.26 -21.20 -20.47
C ALA A 10 -1.14 -20.85 -19.92
N VAL A 11 -2.00 -20.24 -20.74
CA VAL A 11 -3.43 -20.01 -20.37
C VAL A 11 -4.19 -21.32 -20.27
N GLU A 12 -4.02 -22.24 -21.24
CA GLU A 12 -4.68 -23.56 -21.20
C GLU A 12 -4.29 -24.35 -19.95
N GLN A 13 -3.03 -24.24 -19.52
CA GLN A 13 -2.51 -24.84 -18.29
C GLN A 13 -2.85 -24.02 -17.02
N ARG A 14 -3.59 -22.92 -17.11
CA ARG A 14 -3.98 -22.04 -16.01
C ARG A 14 -2.79 -21.41 -15.24
N LEU A 15 -1.69 -21.19 -15.91
CA LEU A 15 -0.50 -20.55 -15.39
C LEU A 15 -0.55 -19.03 -15.57
N LEU A 16 -1.24 -18.59 -16.62
CA LEU A 16 -1.57 -17.21 -16.93
C LEU A 16 -3.08 -17.07 -17.14
N ARG A 17 -3.60 -15.86 -16.91
CA ARG A 17 -4.98 -15.54 -17.27
C ARG A 17 -5.05 -15.10 -18.74
N PRO A 18 -6.18 -15.28 -19.43
CA PRO A 18 -6.36 -14.73 -20.77
C PRO A 18 -6.02 -13.23 -20.87
N LEU A 19 -6.36 -12.45 -19.83
CA LEU A 19 -6.06 -11.02 -19.76
C LEU A 19 -4.55 -10.73 -19.80
N ASP A 20 -3.73 -11.55 -19.15
CA ASP A 20 -2.29 -11.34 -19.08
C ASP A 20 -1.64 -11.51 -20.45
N VAL A 21 -2.08 -12.53 -21.19
CA VAL A 21 -1.60 -12.77 -22.55
C VAL A 21 -2.13 -11.71 -23.52
N GLN A 22 -3.40 -11.33 -23.44
CA GLN A 22 -3.95 -10.25 -24.27
C GLN A 22 -3.24 -8.92 -24.05
N PHE A 23 -2.92 -8.60 -22.78
CA PHE A 23 -2.11 -7.41 -22.48
C PHE A 23 -0.73 -7.50 -23.15
N ALA A 24 -0.03 -8.61 -23.01
CA ALA A 24 1.30 -8.80 -23.63
C ALA A 24 1.25 -8.67 -25.15
N LEU A 25 0.28 -9.32 -25.79
CA LEU A 25 0.10 -9.25 -27.25
C LEU A 25 -0.24 -7.83 -27.73
N MET A 26 -1.01 -7.07 -26.95
CA MET A 26 -1.39 -5.71 -27.29
C MET A 26 -0.22 -4.72 -27.15
N VAL A 27 0.58 -4.82 -26.09
CA VAL A 27 1.63 -3.82 -25.79
C VAL A 27 2.98 -4.15 -26.41
N ALA A 28 3.22 -5.40 -26.78
CA ALA A 28 4.50 -5.91 -27.27
C ALA A 28 4.39 -6.66 -28.60
N GLN A 29 3.54 -6.19 -29.54
CA GLN A 29 3.20 -6.86 -30.81
C GLN A 29 4.43 -7.36 -31.57
N GLU A 30 5.29 -6.42 -31.98
CA GLU A 30 6.51 -6.66 -32.75
C GLU A 30 7.78 -6.70 -31.86
N ALA A 31 7.61 -6.69 -30.53
CA ALA A 31 8.72 -6.63 -29.63
C ALA A 31 9.41 -8.01 -29.48
N HIS A 32 10.63 -7.96 -28.94
CA HIS A 32 11.40 -9.15 -28.63
C HIS A 32 10.59 -10.10 -27.71
N PRO A 33 10.70 -11.45 -27.87
CA PRO A 33 9.97 -12.43 -27.03
C PRO A 33 10.10 -12.19 -25.53
N ALA A 34 11.25 -11.74 -25.06
CA ALA A 34 11.48 -11.36 -23.66
C ALA A 34 10.54 -10.26 -23.18
N VAL A 35 10.24 -9.25 -24.01
CA VAL A 35 9.32 -8.15 -23.66
C VAL A 35 7.88 -8.65 -23.55
N LYS A 36 7.47 -9.53 -24.47
CA LYS A 36 6.14 -10.18 -24.41
C LYS A 36 5.96 -11.00 -23.12
N LEU A 37 6.94 -11.84 -22.81
CA LEU A 37 6.92 -12.63 -21.57
C LEU A 37 6.84 -11.71 -20.35
N THR A 38 7.71 -10.72 -20.29
CA THR A 38 7.76 -9.78 -19.15
C THR A 38 6.44 -9.03 -18.97
N ALA A 39 5.78 -8.62 -20.05
CA ALA A 39 4.47 -7.97 -20.00
C ALA A 39 3.38 -8.92 -19.45
N ALA A 40 3.38 -10.19 -19.86
CA ALA A 40 2.43 -11.19 -19.37
C ALA A 40 2.62 -11.45 -17.86
N ILE A 41 3.87 -11.62 -17.41
CA ILE A 41 4.21 -11.83 -16.00
C ILE A 41 3.85 -10.59 -15.16
N LEU A 42 4.19 -9.39 -15.63
CA LEU A 42 3.83 -8.14 -14.95
C LEU A 42 2.32 -8.00 -14.76
N SER A 43 1.53 -8.34 -15.79
CA SER A 43 0.06 -8.33 -15.70
C SER A 43 -0.47 -9.35 -14.69
N ARG A 44 0.07 -10.58 -14.70
CA ARG A 44 -0.27 -11.63 -13.72
C ARG A 44 -0.01 -11.14 -12.30
N ASP A 45 1.21 -10.70 -12.04
CA ASP A 45 1.65 -10.25 -10.71
C ASP A 45 0.82 -9.06 -10.22
N ALA A 46 0.52 -8.11 -11.11
CA ALA A 46 -0.38 -7.00 -10.77
C ALA A 46 -1.80 -7.48 -10.41
N GLY A 47 -2.28 -8.53 -11.06
CA GLY A 47 -3.56 -9.17 -10.72
C GLY A 47 -3.56 -9.93 -9.41
N GLU A 48 -2.40 -10.37 -8.96
CA GLU A 48 -2.16 -11.01 -7.65
C GLU A 48 -1.92 -9.99 -6.53
N GLY A 49 -1.91 -8.69 -6.85
CA GLY A 49 -1.77 -7.61 -5.88
C GLY A 49 -0.36 -7.07 -5.72
N HIS A 50 0.59 -7.51 -6.55
CA HIS A 50 1.93 -6.94 -6.58
C HIS A 50 1.94 -5.57 -7.27
N VAL A 51 2.76 -4.65 -6.78
CA VAL A 51 2.85 -3.28 -7.33
C VAL A 51 3.81 -3.22 -8.51
N CYS A 52 4.87 -4.01 -8.50
CA CYS A 52 5.90 -4.09 -9.53
C CYS A 52 6.41 -5.51 -9.70
N LEU A 53 7.11 -5.74 -10.80
CA LEU A 53 7.87 -6.96 -11.08
C LEU A 53 9.37 -6.65 -10.93
N PRO A 54 10.07 -7.17 -9.92
CA PRO A 54 11.52 -7.15 -9.88
C PRO A 54 12.10 -7.95 -11.05
N ILE A 55 13.05 -7.37 -11.78
CA ILE A 55 13.63 -8.02 -12.96
C ILE A 55 14.36 -9.32 -12.59
N SER A 56 14.93 -9.41 -11.39
CA SER A 56 15.56 -10.64 -10.88
C SER A 56 14.63 -11.87 -10.90
N ARG A 57 13.32 -11.67 -10.73
CA ARG A 57 12.33 -12.75 -10.78
C ARG A 57 12.18 -13.39 -12.16
N LEU A 58 12.58 -12.70 -13.22
CA LEU A 58 12.55 -13.25 -14.59
C LEU A 58 13.62 -14.33 -14.82
N ALA A 59 14.63 -14.38 -13.97
CA ALA A 59 15.71 -15.39 -14.01
C ALA A 59 15.45 -16.58 -13.06
N GLU A 60 14.32 -16.63 -12.37
CA GLU A 60 13.98 -17.72 -11.45
C GLU A 60 13.54 -18.97 -12.24
N ASP A 61 14.02 -20.15 -11.83
CA ASP A 61 13.71 -21.44 -12.47
C ASP A 61 12.19 -21.77 -12.45
N GLU A 62 11.44 -21.17 -11.54
CA GLU A 62 10.01 -21.39 -11.36
C GLU A 62 9.16 -20.20 -11.82
N LEU A 63 9.55 -19.53 -12.90
CA LEU A 63 8.90 -18.30 -13.39
C LEU A 63 7.37 -18.41 -13.54
N LEU A 64 6.88 -19.55 -14.02
CA LEU A 64 5.44 -19.82 -14.17
C LEU A 64 4.92 -20.74 -13.06
N SER A 65 5.52 -21.88 -12.87
CA SER A 65 5.22 -22.85 -11.80
C SER A 65 6.16 -24.05 -11.94
N ALA A 66 6.58 -24.63 -10.82
CA ALA A 66 7.34 -25.89 -10.79
C ALA A 66 6.65 -27.04 -11.55
N LYS A 67 5.30 -27.05 -11.59
CA LYS A 67 4.53 -28.07 -12.33
C LYS A 67 4.58 -27.92 -13.84
N ALA A 68 5.05 -26.79 -14.34
CA ALA A 68 5.17 -26.49 -15.78
C ALA A 68 6.60 -26.22 -16.21
N ALA A 69 7.57 -26.88 -15.59
CA ALA A 69 8.99 -26.68 -15.84
C ALA A 69 9.35 -26.76 -17.34
N GLY A 70 8.85 -27.76 -18.04
CA GLY A 70 9.10 -27.91 -19.49
C GLY A 70 8.52 -26.77 -20.35
N LEU A 71 7.40 -26.19 -20.00
CA LEU A 71 6.87 -25.00 -20.68
C LEU A 71 7.67 -23.75 -20.32
N SER A 72 8.04 -23.59 -19.06
CA SER A 72 8.88 -22.49 -18.59
C SER A 72 10.25 -22.50 -19.29
N GLU A 73 10.87 -23.66 -19.43
CA GLU A 73 12.14 -23.83 -20.13
C GLU A 73 12.04 -23.42 -21.61
N GLN A 74 11.02 -23.88 -22.33
CA GLN A 74 10.79 -23.48 -23.73
C GLN A 74 10.56 -21.98 -23.88
N ILE A 75 9.81 -21.36 -22.96
CA ILE A 75 9.58 -19.93 -22.95
C ILE A 75 10.88 -19.17 -22.71
N LEU A 76 11.67 -19.58 -21.72
CA LEU A 76 12.94 -18.95 -21.41
C LEU A 76 13.97 -19.12 -22.54
N GLU A 77 14.02 -20.26 -23.18
CA GLU A 77 14.89 -20.52 -24.34
C GLU A 77 14.58 -19.53 -25.50
N LEU A 78 13.31 -19.27 -25.76
CA LEU A 78 12.89 -18.29 -26.78
C LEU A 78 13.26 -16.84 -26.43
N THR A 79 13.43 -16.51 -25.17
CA THR A 79 13.86 -15.16 -24.78
C THR A 79 15.33 -14.92 -25.03
N GLY A 80 16.14 -15.98 -25.13
CA GLY A 80 17.54 -15.93 -25.56
C GLY A 80 18.51 -15.27 -24.59
N ALA A 81 18.07 -14.73 -23.45
CA ALA A 81 19.00 -14.05 -22.56
C ALA A 81 18.44 -13.70 -21.16
N PRO A 82 18.44 -14.59 -20.19
CA PRO A 82 18.15 -14.22 -18.81
C PRO A 82 19.10 -13.14 -18.26
N ASP A 83 20.33 -13.05 -18.75
CA ASP A 83 21.32 -12.05 -18.29
C ASP A 83 21.18 -10.67 -18.98
N GLY A 84 20.33 -10.56 -20.00
CA GLY A 84 20.14 -9.35 -20.82
C GLY A 84 18.77 -8.70 -20.74
N TRP A 85 17.96 -8.95 -19.71
CA TRP A 85 16.60 -8.41 -19.57
C TRP A 85 16.54 -6.89 -19.61
N LEU A 86 17.41 -6.21 -18.86
CA LEU A 86 17.40 -4.74 -18.75
C LEU A 86 17.64 -4.03 -20.11
N PRO A 87 18.65 -4.40 -20.90
CA PRO A 87 18.82 -3.81 -22.23
C PRO A 87 17.61 -4.03 -23.14
N LEU A 88 17.07 -5.27 -23.19
CA LEU A 88 15.91 -5.59 -24.03
C LEU A 88 14.65 -4.81 -23.62
N LEU A 89 14.46 -4.57 -22.32
CA LEU A 89 13.35 -3.78 -21.82
C LEU A 89 13.54 -2.28 -22.09
N ASN A 90 14.76 -1.77 -21.95
CA ASN A 90 15.06 -0.35 -22.23
C ASN A 90 14.86 0.02 -23.71
N ASP A 91 15.15 -0.92 -24.62
CA ASP A 91 15.00 -0.71 -26.06
C ASP A 91 13.55 -0.90 -26.56
N ALA A 92 12.65 -1.41 -25.71
CA ALA A 92 11.27 -1.69 -26.11
C ALA A 92 10.41 -0.42 -26.15
N GLU A 93 9.65 -0.22 -27.23
CA GLU A 93 8.75 0.93 -27.39
C GLU A 93 7.68 1.03 -26.29
N ALA A 94 7.22 -0.13 -25.78
CA ALA A 94 6.23 -0.25 -24.71
C ALA A 94 6.76 0.12 -23.33
N VAL A 95 8.07 0.37 -23.18
CA VAL A 95 8.74 0.64 -21.91
C VAL A 95 9.39 2.04 -21.94
N SER A 96 9.36 2.73 -20.81
CA SER A 96 10.11 3.98 -20.61
C SER A 96 10.49 4.13 -19.15
N GLY A 97 11.32 5.12 -18.81
CA GLY A 97 11.64 5.51 -17.44
C GLY A 97 10.57 6.38 -16.78
N GLY A 98 9.47 6.69 -17.48
CA GLY A 98 8.38 7.56 -17.00
C GLY A 98 8.31 8.92 -17.67
N GLU A 99 9.26 9.24 -18.54
CA GLU A 99 9.30 10.46 -19.36
C GLU A 99 8.30 10.43 -20.54
N ARG A 100 7.92 9.23 -20.97
CA ARG A 100 6.92 8.99 -22.03
C ARG A 100 5.71 8.23 -21.48
N PRO A 101 4.51 8.42 -22.07
CA PRO A 101 3.30 7.71 -21.64
C PRO A 101 3.24 6.29 -22.21
N THR A 102 4.14 5.42 -21.78
CA THR A 102 4.20 4.00 -22.16
C THR A 102 3.37 3.13 -21.22
N PRO A 103 2.90 1.94 -21.66
CA PRO A 103 2.15 1.01 -20.80
C PRO A 103 2.95 0.51 -19.60
N MET A 104 4.26 0.32 -19.77
CA MET A 104 5.18 -0.19 -18.77
C MET A 104 6.26 0.82 -18.43
N ILE A 105 6.61 0.91 -17.16
CA ILE A 105 7.63 1.82 -16.65
C ILE A 105 8.74 1.01 -15.98
N LEU A 106 9.96 1.19 -16.44
CA LEU A 106 11.17 0.59 -15.84
C LEU A 106 11.85 1.63 -14.95
N CYS A 107 11.90 1.38 -13.66
CA CYS A 107 12.56 2.22 -12.67
C CYS A 107 13.62 1.41 -11.92
N GLY A 108 14.88 1.63 -12.24
CA GLY A 108 15.98 0.76 -11.80
C GLY A 108 15.74 -0.68 -12.26
N GLU A 109 15.71 -1.62 -11.33
CA GLU A 109 15.48 -3.04 -11.60
C GLU A 109 14.03 -3.48 -11.34
N ARG A 110 13.07 -2.55 -11.42
CA ARG A 110 11.64 -2.81 -11.19
C ARG A 110 10.82 -2.34 -12.36
N LEU A 111 10.02 -3.25 -12.89
CA LEU A 111 9.05 -2.94 -13.94
C LEU A 111 7.66 -2.77 -13.35
N TYR A 112 6.96 -1.75 -13.78
CA TYR A 112 5.62 -1.39 -13.32
C TYR A 112 4.64 -1.31 -14.48
N LEU A 113 3.39 -1.63 -14.24
CA LEU A 113 2.33 -1.02 -15.05
C LEU A 113 2.33 0.50 -14.79
N ASN A 114 2.20 1.32 -15.84
CA ASN A 114 2.23 2.78 -15.73
C ASN A 114 1.28 3.31 -14.65
N ARG A 115 0.08 2.74 -14.55
CA ARG A 115 -0.90 3.09 -13.51
C ARG A 115 -0.35 2.87 -12.10
N MET A 116 0.30 1.74 -11.86
CA MET A 116 0.83 1.39 -10.53
C MET A 116 1.99 2.31 -10.15
N TRP A 117 2.89 2.57 -11.09
CA TRP A 117 3.99 3.52 -10.91
C TRP A 117 3.50 4.94 -10.57
N ARG A 118 2.49 5.44 -11.31
CA ARG A 118 1.90 6.76 -11.02
C ARG A 118 1.22 6.81 -9.66
N ASN A 119 0.55 5.74 -9.25
CA ASN A 119 -0.06 5.63 -7.91
C ASN A 119 1.03 5.67 -6.82
N GLU A 120 2.12 4.92 -7.00
CA GLU A 120 3.26 4.92 -6.06
C GLU A 120 3.88 6.32 -5.94
N LEU A 121 4.13 7.00 -7.07
CA LEU A 121 4.63 8.38 -7.05
C LEU A 121 3.66 9.35 -6.34
N THR A 122 2.36 9.17 -6.52
CA THR A 122 1.36 10.02 -5.88
C THR A 122 1.38 9.82 -4.36
N VAL A 123 1.49 8.58 -3.92
CA VAL A 123 1.61 8.24 -2.48
C VAL A 123 2.93 8.77 -1.92
N ALA A 124 4.04 8.58 -2.63
CA ALA A 124 5.36 9.08 -2.20
C ALA A 124 5.37 10.62 -2.04
N ARG A 125 4.81 11.35 -3.01
CA ARG A 125 4.68 12.80 -2.91
C ARG A 125 3.83 13.21 -1.72
N PHE A 126 2.69 12.56 -1.51
CA PHE A 126 1.82 12.83 -0.37
C PHE A 126 2.59 12.69 0.96
N PHE A 127 3.35 11.60 1.14
CA PHE A 127 4.14 11.43 2.36
C PHE A 127 5.23 12.49 2.51
N ASN A 128 5.93 12.85 1.43
CA ASN A 128 6.97 13.88 1.47
C ASN A 128 6.39 15.27 1.79
N GLU A 129 5.26 15.64 1.18
CA GLU A 129 4.61 16.93 1.40
C GLU A 129 3.92 17.01 2.77
N ALA A 130 3.35 15.92 3.24
CA ALA A 130 2.64 15.84 4.52
C ALA A 130 3.56 15.58 5.72
N ASN A 131 4.85 15.29 5.51
CA ASN A 131 5.82 15.06 6.59
C ASN A 131 6.23 16.39 7.25
N GLN A 132 5.27 17.08 7.85
CA GLN A 132 5.45 18.34 8.55
C GLN A 132 5.52 18.10 10.05
N VAL A 133 6.42 18.82 10.74
CA VAL A 133 6.47 18.86 12.19
C VAL A 133 5.33 19.76 12.67
N LEU A 134 4.60 19.30 13.67
CA LEU A 134 3.56 20.08 14.34
C LEU A 134 4.17 20.83 15.52
N GLU A 135 3.72 22.06 15.72
CA GLU A 135 4.02 22.79 16.94
C GLU A 135 3.20 22.21 18.10
N VAL A 136 3.89 21.71 19.11
CA VAL A 136 3.29 21.09 20.28
C VAL A 136 3.92 21.62 21.56
N ASP A 137 3.18 21.65 22.63
CA ASP A 137 3.75 21.87 23.97
C ASP A 137 4.50 20.60 24.40
N GLU A 138 5.82 20.61 24.22
CA GLU A 138 6.69 19.45 24.46
C GLU A 138 6.62 18.98 25.92
N ALA A 139 6.56 19.91 26.89
CA ALA A 139 6.51 19.57 28.31
C ALA A 139 5.20 18.87 28.66
N ARG A 140 4.09 19.39 28.14
CA ARG A 140 2.76 18.78 28.32
C ARG A 140 2.67 17.44 27.62
N LEU A 141 3.20 17.34 26.41
CA LEU A 141 3.23 16.08 25.66
C LEU A 141 4.04 15.02 26.40
N ALA A 142 5.24 15.36 26.87
CA ALA A 142 6.10 14.44 27.63
C ALA A 142 5.41 13.93 28.89
N SER A 143 4.83 14.82 29.69
CA SER A 143 4.13 14.43 30.92
C SER A 143 2.90 13.55 30.65
N THR A 144 2.18 13.81 29.56
CA THR A 144 1.02 12.99 29.12
C THR A 144 1.45 11.60 28.68
N LEU A 145 2.54 11.51 27.90
CA LEU A 145 3.09 10.24 27.47
C LEU A 145 3.66 9.42 28.65
N ASP A 146 4.32 10.07 29.60
CA ASP A 146 4.83 9.43 30.81
C ASP A 146 3.70 8.80 31.66
N ALA A 147 2.55 9.49 31.73
CA ALA A 147 1.37 8.97 32.44
C ALA A 147 0.72 7.77 31.73
N LEU A 148 0.74 7.73 30.38
CA LEU A 148 0.11 6.67 29.60
C LEU A 148 1.03 5.48 29.33
N PHE A 149 2.34 5.67 29.31
CA PHE A 149 3.35 4.66 29.09
C PHE A 149 4.28 4.60 30.31
N PRO A 150 4.06 3.65 31.22
CA PRO A 150 4.88 3.52 32.42
C PRO A 150 6.36 3.39 32.08
N PRO A 151 7.26 3.80 33.00
CA PRO A 151 8.69 3.64 32.82
C PRO A 151 9.07 2.18 32.54
N ALA A 152 9.94 1.96 31.57
CA ALA A 152 10.49 0.67 31.20
C ALA A 152 12.02 0.71 31.33
N GLU A 153 12.65 -0.43 31.58
CA GLU A 153 14.12 -0.53 31.62
C GLU A 153 14.75 -0.33 30.25
N GLU A 154 14.02 -0.76 29.20
CA GLU A 154 14.42 -0.59 27.81
C GLU A 154 13.57 0.48 27.10
N THR A 155 14.00 0.88 25.90
CA THR A 155 13.25 1.82 25.06
C THR A 155 11.87 1.30 24.74
N ASP A 156 10.83 1.99 25.21
CA ASP A 156 9.44 1.70 24.86
C ASP A 156 9.12 2.25 23.45
N TRP A 157 9.24 1.40 22.44
CA TRP A 157 8.95 1.74 21.05
C TRP A 157 7.49 2.12 20.81
N GLN A 158 6.53 1.69 21.65
CA GLN A 158 5.14 2.13 21.57
C GLN A 158 5.02 3.61 21.99
N LYS A 159 5.74 4.03 23.03
CA LYS A 159 5.80 5.42 23.47
C LYS A 159 6.48 6.29 22.42
N VAL A 160 7.59 5.82 21.83
CA VAL A 160 8.27 6.50 20.71
C VAL A 160 7.32 6.66 19.53
N ALA A 161 6.60 5.62 19.13
CA ALA A 161 5.62 5.68 18.05
C ALA A 161 4.51 6.70 18.32
N ALA A 162 4.01 6.75 19.55
CA ALA A 162 3.00 7.73 19.97
C ALA A 162 3.56 9.16 19.94
N ALA A 163 4.78 9.38 20.42
CA ALA A 163 5.44 10.69 20.38
C ALA A 163 5.63 11.18 18.94
N VAL A 164 6.13 10.33 18.05
CA VAL A 164 6.28 10.65 16.63
C VAL A 164 4.93 11.01 16.00
N ALA A 165 3.88 10.23 16.27
CA ALA A 165 2.56 10.46 15.69
C ALA A 165 1.91 11.77 16.18
N LEU A 166 2.20 12.21 17.41
CA LEU A 166 1.68 13.46 17.97
C LEU A 166 2.47 14.71 17.55
N THR A 167 3.68 14.51 17.06
CA THR A 167 4.56 15.61 16.59
C THR A 167 4.62 15.75 15.07
N ARG A 168 3.91 14.89 14.33
CA ARG A 168 3.91 14.89 12.87
C ARG A 168 2.49 14.93 12.33
N ARG A 169 2.32 15.62 11.20
CA ARG A 169 1.03 15.65 10.51
C ARG A 169 0.58 14.28 10.00
N ILE A 170 1.53 13.43 9.62
CA ILE A 170 1.29 12.05 9.22
C ILE A 170 2.32 11.13 9.84
N SER A 171 1.91 9.95 10.24
CA SER A 171 2.79 8.91 10.74
C SER A 171 2.30 7.52 10.34
N VAL A 172 3.22 6.57 10.27
CA VAL A 172 2.92 5.15 9.99
C VAL A 172 3.41 4.32 11.16
N ILE A 173 2.50 3.62 11.82
CA ILE A 173 2.82 2.67 12.90
C ILE A 173 2.72 1.26 12.33
N SER A 174 3.87 0.62 12.12
CA SER A 174 3.98 -0.75 11.62
C SER A 174 4.39 -1.73 12.72
N GLY A 175 4.11 -2.99 12.51
CA GLY A 175 4.50 -4.07 13.44
C GLY A 175 3.76 -5.37 13.14
N GLY A 176 4.33 -6.50 13.57
CA GLY A 176 3.74 -7.83 13.40
C GLY A 176 2.43 -8.03 14.19
N PRO A 177 1.75 -9.15 14.00
CA PRO A 177 0.62 -9.54 14.84
C PRO A 177 1.01 -9.60 16.32
N GLY A 178 0.13 -9.10 17.21
CA GLY A 178 0.37 -9.17 18.67
C GLY A 178 1.33 -8.13 19.25
N THR A 179 1.93 -7.23 18.46
CA THR A 179 2.88 -6.21 18.95
C THR A 179 2.23 -5.03 19.69
N GLY A 180 0.93 -5.08 19.95
CA GLY A 180 0.22 -4.05 20.71
C GLY A 180 -0.16 -2.80 19.90
N LYS A 181 -0.15 -2.83 18.55
CA LYS A 181 -0.52 -1.68 17.70
C LYS A 181 -1.83 -1.00 18.14
N THR A 182 -2.89 -1.77 18.38
CA THR A 182 -4.19 -1.22 18.80
C THR A 182 -4.11 -0.53 20.17
N THR A 183 -3.34 -1.09 21.10
CA THR A 183 -3.10 -0.46 22.40
C THR A 183 -2.30 0.84 22.25
N THR A 184 -1.31 0.85 21.37
CA THR A 184 -0.54 2.06 21.05
C THR A 184 -1.45 3.14 20.46
N VAL A 185 -2.33 2.79 19.50
CA VAL A 185 -3.30 3.74 18.91
C VAL A 185 -4.28 4.25 19.94
N ALA A 186 -4.76 3.39 20.87
CA ALA A 186 -5.65 3.83 21.96
C ALA A 186 -4.95 4.86 22.87
N LYS A 187 -3.74 4.60 23.29
CA LYS A 187 -2.93 5.53 24.09
C LYS A 187 -2.60 6.82 23.33
N LEU A 188 -2.29 6.71 22.04
CA LEU A 188 -2.09 7.85 21.15
C LEU A 188 -3.34 8.76 21.09
N LEU A 189 -4.51 8.19 20.88
CA LEU A 189 -5.77 8.96 20.88
C LEU A 189 -6.05 9.60 22.24
N ALA A 190 -5.77 8.90 23.33
CA ALA A 190 -5.89 9.45 24.68
C ALA A 190 -4.93 10.62 24.89
N ALA A 191 -3.66 10.48 24.49
CA ALA A 191 -2.67 11.54 24.58
C ALA A 191 -3.07 12.75 23.72
N LEU A 192 -3.55 12.53 22.50
CA LEU A 192 -4.02 13.58 21.60
C LEU A 192 -5.17 14.38 22.25
N ILE A 193 -6.17 13.71 22.79
CA ILE A 193 -7.32 14.35 23.43
C ILE A 193 -6.91 15.13 24.70
N GLN A 194 -5.93 14.62 25.45
CA GLN A 194 -5.43 15.28 26.66
C GLN A 194 -4.52 16.47 26.35
N THR A 195 -3.73 16.38 25.27
CA THR A 195 -2.76 17.41 24.90
C THR A 195 -3.39 18.54 24.10
N PHE A 196 -4.21 18.20 23.12
CA PHE A 196 -4.89 19.16 22.25
C PHE A 196 -6.30 19.45 22.82
N SER A 197 -6.40 20.51 23.60
CA SER A 197 -7.65 20.91 24.30
C SER A 197 -8.71 21.48 23.34
N ASN A 198 -8.94 20.87 22.17
CA ASN A 198 -9.99 21.27 21.24
C ASN A 198 -11.26 20.44 21.49
N PRO A 199 -12.30 21.01 22.10
CA PRO A 199 -13.55 20.29 22.38
C PRO A 199 -14.33 19.93 21.11
N ARG A 200 -13.91 20.43 19.95
CA ARG A 200 -14.53 20.16 18.64
C ARG A 200 -13.65 19.31 17.74
N CYS A 201 -12.64 18.64 18.29
CA CYS A 201 -11.76 17.77 17.52
C CYS A 201 -12.57 16.63 16.87
N ARG A 202 -12.55 16.59 15.53
CA ARG A 202 -13.30 15.60 14.74
C ARG A 202 -12.37 14.47 14.36
N ILE A 203 -12.45 13.40 15.10
CA ILE A 203 -11.67 12.17 14.88
C ILE A 203 -12.52 11.15 14.12
N ARG A 204 -11.96 10.48 13.12
CA ARG A 204 -12.59 9.35 12.43
C ARG A 204 -11.62 8.18 12.35
N LEU A 205 -12.20 6.98 12.33
CA LEU A 205 -11.48 5.72 12.17
C LEU A 205 -11.93 5.06 10.86
N ALA A 206 -10.99 4.59 10.07
CA ALA A 206 -11.28 3.91 8.82
C ALA A 206 -10.44 2.66 8.61
N ALA A 207 -10.97 1.70 7.87
CA ALA A 207 -10.29 0.48 7.48
C ALA A 207 -10.65 0.10 6.03
N PRO A 208 -9.84 -0.71 5.34
CA PRO A 208 -10.09 -1.08 3.95
C PRO A 208 -11.38 -1.90 3.76
N THR A 209 -11.74 -2.75 4.73
CA THR A 209 -12.87 -3.68 4.64
C THR A 209 -13.80 -3.56 5.84
N GLY A 210 -15.07 -3.99 5.68
CA GLY A 210 -16.04 -4.00 6.77
C GLY A 210 -15.60 -4.87 7.95
N LYS A 211 -14.99 -6.02 7.68
CA LYS A 211 -14.45 -6.92 8.72
C LYS A 211 -13.32 -6.26 9.51
N ALA A 212 -12.42 -5.54 8.82
CA ALA A 212 -11.34 -4.81 9.48
C ALA A 212 -11.89 -3.63 10.30
N ALA A 213 -12.88 -2.89 9.79
CA ALA A 213 -13.54 -1.81 10.52
C ALA A 213 -14.22 -2.31 11.81
N ALA A 214 -14.97 -3.41 11.75
CA ALA A 214 -15.60 -4.02 12.93
C ALA A 214 -14.58 -4.44 13.99
N ARG A 215 -13.49 -5.11 13.57
CA ARG A 215 -12.40 -5.50 14.47
C ARG A 215 -11.69 -4.29 15.10
N LEU A 216 -11.46 -3.24 14.32
CA LEU A 216 -10.87 -2.00 14.82
C LEU A 216 -11.77 -1.36 15.88
N THR A 217 -13.07 -1.26 15.63
CA THR A 217 -14.07 -0.75 16.57
C THR A 217 -14.02 -1.52 17.88
N GLU A 218 -14.09 -2.83 17.83
CA GLU A 218 -14.11 -3.70 19.02
C GLU A 218 -12.82 -3.58 19.83
N SER A 219 -11.67 -3.79 19.17
CA SER A 219 -10.36 -3.83 19.83
C SER A 219 -9.93 -2.48 20.40
N LEU A 220 -10.18 -1.40 19.66
CA LEU A 220 -9.88 -0.04 20.11
C LEU A 220 -10.79 0.37 21.25
N GLY A 221 -12.11 0.09 21.15
CA GLY A 221 -13.07 0.35 22.22
C GLY A 221 -12.72 -0.37 23.53
N ALA A 222 -12.25 -1.63 23.44
CA ALA A 222 -11.78 -2.38 24.61
C ALA A 222 -10.53 -1.75 25.23
N ALA A 223 -9.57 -1.30 24.41
CA ALA A 223 -8.35 -0.65 24.88
C ALA A 223 -8.63 0.72 25.53
N LEU A 224 -9.47 1.53 24.93
CA LEU A 224 -9.83 2.86 25.44
C LEU A 224 -10.55 2.83 26.80
N ARG A 225 -11.39 1.82 27.04
CA ARG A 225 -12.08 1.66 28.35
C ARG A 225 -11.12 1.48 29.53
N ARG A 226 -9.89 1.03 29.26
CA ARG A 226 -8.85 0.79 30.28
C ARG A 226 -8.00 2.03 30.58
N LEU A 227 -8.16 3.11 29.78
CA LEU A 227 -7.36 4.32 29.93
C LEU A 227 -8.03 5.34 30.84
N PRO A 228 -7.25 6.15 31.57
CA PRO A 228 -7.75 7.17 32.50
C PRO A 228 -8.25 8.41 31.73
N LEU A 229 -9.41 8.29 31.09
CA LEU A 229 -10.09 9.37 30.38
C LEU A 229 -11.33 9.79 31.15
N SER A 230 -11.58 11.09 31.24
CA SER A 230 -12.86 11.62 31.74
C SER A 230 -14.00 11.31 30.77
N ASP A 231 -15.24 11.42 31.24
CA ASP A 231 -16.41 11.16 30.38
C ASP A 231 -16.51 12.17 29.21
N GLN A 232 -16.10 13.43 29.42
CA GLN A 232 -15.98 14.42 28.35
C GLN A 232 -14.94 14.04 27.31
N GLN A 233 -13.79 13.52 27.75
CA GLN A 233 -12.73 13.03 26.86
C GLN A 233 -13.16 11.78 26.09
N LYS A 234 -13.85 10.86 26.74
CA LYS A 234 -14.41 9.67 26.08
C LYS A 234 -15.41 10.01 24.99
N ALA A 235 -16.18 11.08 25.17
CA ALA A 235 -17.15 11.54 24.16
C ALA A 235 -16.49 12.03 22.85
N LEU A 236 -15.20 12.41 22.88
CA LEU A 236 -14.44 12.81 21.69
C LEU A 236 -13.90 11.63 20.90
N VAL A 237 -13.82 10.45 21.51
CA VAL A 237 -13.30 9.24 20.85
C VAL A 237 -14.38 8.66 19.94
N PRO A 238 -14.05 8.37 18.67
CA PRO A 238 -14.99 7.72 17.78
C PRO A 238 -15.34 6.32 18.27
N THR A 239 -16.63 6.02 18.35
CA THR A 239 -17.14 4.73 18.83
C THR A 239 -17.17 3.68 17.74
N GLU A 240 -17.11 4.07 16.47
CA GLU A 240 -17.19 3.18 15.32
C GLU A 240 -16.16 3.56 14.25
N ALA A 241 -15.56 2.54 13.65
CA ALA A 241 -14.76 2.67 12.44
C ALA A 241 -15.64 2.40 11.20
N SER A 242 -15.36 3.10 10.12
CA SER A 242 -16.02 2.89 8.83
C SER A 242 -15.05 2.29 7.80
N THR A 243 -15.59 1.79 6.68
CA THR A 243 -14.74 1.48 5.54
C THR A 243 -14.28 2.76 4.84
N LEU A 244 -13.11 2.74 4.21
CA LEU A 244 -12.62 3.88 3.40
C LEU A 244 -13.64 4.29 2.35
N HIS A 245 -14.29 3.34 1.67
CA HIS A 245 -15.34 3.62 0.68
C HIS A 245 -16.52 4.40 1.30
N ARG A 246 -16.97 3.99 2.48
CA ARG A 246 -18.06 4.67 3.17
C ARG A 246 -17.64 6.05 3.67
N LEU A 247 -16.43 6.17 4.22
CA LEU A 247 -15.87 7.44 4.68
C LEU A 247 -15.75 8.44 3.53
N LEU A 248 -15.25 8.01 2.39
CA LEU A 248 -15.06 8.85 1.20
C LEU A 248 -16.35 9.04 0.38
N GLY A 249 -17.46 8.41 0.78
CA GLY A 249 -18.75 8.54 0.12
C GLY A 249 -18.75 7.95 -1.29
N ALA A 250 -18.31 6.68 -1.42
CA ALA A 250 -18.40 5.94 -2.67
C ALA A 250 -19.85 5.88 -3.16
N GLN A 251 -20.05 6.11 -4.46
CA GLN A 251 -21.36 6.13 -5.10
C GLN A 251 -21.55 4.88 -5.97
N PRO A 252 -22.67 4.19 -5.90
CA PRO A 252 -23.00 3.09 -6.79
C PRO A 252 -22.92 3.52 -8.27
N GLY A 253 -22.28 2.70 -9.10
CA GLY A 253 -22.15 2.96 -10.54
C GLY A 253 -21.16 4.07 -10.92
N SER A 254 -20.39 4.62 -9.98
CA SER A 254 -19.36 5.62 -10.23
C SER A 254 -18.03 5.23 -9.58
N GLN A 255 -16.92 5.51 -10.27
CA GLN A 255 -15.59 5.42 -9.69
C GLN A 255 -15.21 6.68 -8.88
N ARG A 256 -16.07 7.71 -8.90
CA ARG A 256 -15.81 8.96 -8.19
C ARG A 256 -16.27 8.85 -6.75
N MET A 257 -15.43 9.32 -5.85
CA MET A 257 -15.77 9.47 -4.44
C MET A 257 -16.40 10.86 -4.23
N ARG A 258 -17.33 10.98 -3.26
CA ARG A 258 -17.92 12.26 -2.87
C ARG A 258 -16.85 13.22 -2.31
N TYR A 259 -15.93 12.67 -1.52
CA TYR A 259 -14.83 13.42 -0.94
C TYR A 259 -13.55 13.15 -1.71
N HIS A 260 -12.88 14.21 -2.14
CA HIS A 260 -11.67 14.22 -2.96
C HIS A 260 -10.92 15.54 -2.76
N ALA A 261 -9.82 15.78 -3.45
CA ALA A 261 -9.00 17.00 -3.29
C ALA A 261 -9.79 18.31 -3.46
N GLY A 262 -10.77 18.37 -4.36
CA GLY A 262 -11.65 19.53 -4.55
C GLY A 262 -12.86 19.60 -3.59
N ASN A 263 -13.11 18.57 -2.81
CA ASN A 263 -14.15 18.51 -1.78
C ASN A 263 -13.65 17.66 -0.60
N PRO A 264 -12.74 18.18 0.23
CA PRO A 264 -12.08 17.42 1.28
C PRO A 264 -13.05 17.08 2.42
N LEU A 265 -12.74 16.01 3.14
CA LEU A 265 -13.38 15.69 4.42
C LEU A 265 -13.03 16.76 5.46
N HIS A 266 -14.04 17.20 6.18
CA HIS A 266 -13.85 18.11 7.31
C HIS A 266 -13.50 17.31 8.57
N LEU A 267 -12.24 16.90 8.67
CA LEU A 267 -11.67 16.13 9.78
C LEU A 267 -10.43 16.83 10.34
N ASP A 268 -10.17 16.59 11.62
CA ASP A 268 -8.96 17.03 12.30
C ASP A 268 -8.00 15.85 12.44
N VAL A 269 -8.51 14.62 12.62
CA VAL A 269 -7.71 13.39 12.77
C VAL A 269 -8.40 12.23 12.05
N LEU A 270 -7.60 11.46 11.30
CA LEU A 270 -7.99 10.23 10.63
C LEU A 270 -6.98 9.14 10.95
#